data_4f01e38f59791cd798b70b23c5329722
#
_entry.id   4f01e38f59791cd798b70b23c5329722
#
_cell.length_a   1.000
_cell.length_b   1.000
_cell.length_c   1.000
_cell.angle_alpha   90.00
_cell.angle_beta   90.00
_cell.angle_gamma   90.00
#
_symmetry.space_group_name_H-M   'P 1'
#
loop_
_entity.id
_entity.type
_entity.pdbx_description
1 polymer ?
#
loop_
_entity_poly.entity_id
_entity_poly.type
_entity_poly.pdbx_seq_one_letter_code
_entity_poly.pdbx_strand_id
1 'polypeptide(L)'
;MKRRNPGSEPAPTADQATEDAMSNATTVSPAHSASTASTLITNIATLVTNNPSFGEGSPLGLIQDAAVVIEGDRVVWTGDQSKAPATDNRVDAGGRAVLPGFVDSHSHLVFAGDRTQEFNARMSGRTYSAGGIRTTVAATRAASDEELERNLTRYLDEALRQGTTTFETKSGYGLTVEDESRALRIAAAHTDEVTYLGAHIVSPDHADDPAAYVSLVTGEMLDACAPYARWIDVFCEKGAFDGDQARAILTAGKAKGLHPRIHANQLSYGPGVQLAVELDAASADHCTHLTDADVDALANSATVATLLPGAEFSTRAQWPDARRLLDAGVTVALSTDCNPGSSFTSSVPFCIALAVRDMGMTPDEALWSATAGGAAALRREDVGRITPGAYADLILLDAPSHVHLAYRPGVPLVSGVWRRGTRVV
;
A
#
# COMPACT_ATOMS: atom_id res chain seq x y z
N MET A 1 -9.64 -25.98 -81.32
CA MET A 1 -10.85 -25.31 -81.90
C MET A 1 -11.16 -24.08 -81.10
N LYS A 2 -10.93 -22.92 -81.70
CA LYS A 2 -11.72 -21.70 -81.78
C LYS A 2 -12.28 -21.15 -80.42
N ARG A 3 -11.66 -20.04 -79.91
CA ARG A 3 -12.16 -18.62 -80.04
C ARG A 3 -13.32 -18.31 -79.07
N ARG A 4 -13.37 -17.24 -78.27
CA ARG A 4 -13.13 -15.81 -78.50
C ARG A 4 -13.11 -15.07 -77.11
N ASN A 5 -12.22 -14.12 -76.93
CA ASN A 5 -12.39 -12.91 -76.14
C ASN A 5 -13.26 -11.93 -76.98
N PRO A 6 -14.07 -11.05 -76.47
CA PRO A 6 -13.60 -9.73 -75.99
C PRO A 6 -14.52 -9.01 -74.99
N GLY A 7 -14.07 -7.90 -74.44
CA GLY A 7 -14.87 -6.83 -73.86
C GLY A 7 -14.24 -6.06 -72.74
N SER A 8 -13.41 -5.07 -73.07
CA SER A 8 -12.99 -3.99 -72.22
C SER A 8 -14.07 -2.96 -72.06
N GLU A 9 -14.42 -2.57 -70.84
CA GLU A 9 -15.13 -1.32 -70.56
C GLU A 9 -14.43 -0.53 -69.44
N PRO A 10 -14.54 0.82 -69.45
CA PRO A 10 -13.58 1.70 -68.82
C PRO A 10 -13.87 2.00 -67.34
N ALA A 11 -12.84 2.42 -66.61
CA ALA A 11 -12.90 2.89 -65.21
C ALA A 11 -13.83 4.13 -65.08
N PRO A 12 -14.64 4.21 -64.02
CA PRO A 12 -15.31 5.45 -63.66
C PRO A 12 -14.40 6.37 -62.89
N THR A 13 -14.53 7.65 -63.19
CA THR A 13 -13.85 8.81 -62.68
C THR A 13 -14.05 9.02 -61.18
N ALA A 14 -12.99 9.53 -60.54
CA ALA A 14 -12.95 9.99 -59.14
C ALA A 14 -13.90 11.20 -59.00
N ASP A 15 -15.12 10.97 -58.41
CA ASP A 15 -15.94 12.06 -57.85
C ASP A 15 -17.19 11.57 -57.08
N GLN A 16 -17.19 10.39 -56.45
CA GLN A 16 -18.31 9.91 -55.62
C GLN A 16 -17.85 9.13 -54.36
N ALA A 17 -16.81 9.58 -53.69
CA ALA A 17 -16.29 8.92 -52.45
C ALA A 17 -16.17 9.91 -51.29
N THR A 18 -17.14 10.80 -51.08
CA THR A 18 -17.16 11.74 -49.93
C THR A 18 -18.51 11.92 -49.25
N GLU A 19 -19.42 10.97 -49.32
CA GLU A 19 -20.69 11.06 -48.53
C GLU A 19 -21.10 9.84 -47.67
N ASP A 20 -20.32 8.78 -47.59
CA ASP A 20 -20.68 7.59 -46.74
C ASP A 20 -19.73 7.34 -45.56
N ALA A 21 -19.01 8.34 -45.06
CA ALA A 21 -18.10 8.22 -43.90
C ALA A 21 -18.56 9.02 -42.66
N MET A 22 -19.87 9.19 -42.47
CA MET A 22 -20.43 9.77 -41.23
C MET A 22 -21.71 9.07 -40.81
N SER A 23 -21.64 7.85 -40.33
CA SER A 23 -22.68 7.23 -39.49
C SER A 23 -22.21 5.89 -38.93
N ASN A 24 -21.19 5.90 -38.07
CA ASN A 24 -20.99 4.86 -37.06
C ASN A 24 -20.51 5.58 -35.77
N ALA A 25 -21.39 6.42 -35.23
CA ALA A 25 -21.31 6.78 -33.83
C ALA A 25 -21.69 5.53 -33.04
N THR A 26 -20.66 4.83 -32.54
CA THR A 26 -20.84 3.80 -31.52
C THR A 26 -21.53 4.48 -30.34
N THR A 27 -22.80 4.22 -30.16
CA THR A 27 -23.54 4.55 -28.93
C THR A 27 -22.84 3.81 -27.80
N VAL A 28 -22.01 4.53 -27.06
CA VAL A 28 -21.56 4.11 -25.74
C VAL A 28 -22.85 3.95 -24.94
N SER A 29 -23.19 2.69 -24.63
CA SER A 29 -24.26 2.37 -23.69
C SER A 29 -23.99 3.15 -22.41
N PRO A 30 -24.98 3.85 -21.84
CA PRO A 30 -24.78 4.49 -20.54
C PRO A 30 -24.38 3.41 -19.55
N ALA A 31 -23.24 3.63 -18.89
CA ALA A 31 -22.83 2.82 -17.76
C ALA A 31 -24.06 2.63 -16.88
N HIS A 32 -24.38 1.39 -16.56
CA HIS A 32 -25.39 1.07 -15.57
C HIS A 32 -25.05 1.89 -14.34
N SER A 33 -25.92 2.85 -13.99
CA SER A 33 -25.93 3.44 -12.67
C SER A 33 -26.18 2.27 -11.72
N ALA A 34 -25.13 1.79 -11.07
CA ALA A 34 -25.27 0.86 -9.96
C ALA A 34 -26.33 1.45 -9.03
N SER A 35 -27.30 0.67 -8.64
CA SER A 35 -28.33 1.05 -7.68
C SER A 35 -27.65 1.76 -6.51
N THR A 36 -27.94 3.04 -6.31
CA THR A 36 -27.45 3.87 -5.21
C THR A 36 -28.19 3.55 -3.91
N ALA A 37 -28.56 2.28 -3.70
CA ALA A 37 -29.24 1.83 -2.49
C ALA A 37 -28.37 2.16 -1.29
N SER A 38 -28.96 2.96 -0.39
CA SER A 38 -28.31 3.37 0.86
C SER A 38 -28.34 2.25 1.90
N THR A 39 -27.28 2.11 2.67
CA THR A 39 -27.18 1.13 3.76
C THR A 39 -26.81 1.81 5.06
N LEU A 40 -27.63 1.66 6.08
CA LEU A 40 -27.37 2.10 7.46
C LEU A 40 -26.71 0.97 8.24
N ILE A 41 -25.50 1.19 8.73
CA ILE A 41 -24.89 0.37 9.77
C ILE A 41 -25.19 1.06 11.12
N THR A 42 -25.86 0.37 12.03
CA THR A 42 -26.40 0.91 13.29
C THR A 42 -26.03 0.03 14.48
N ASN A 43 -26.38 0.45 15.71
CA ASN A 43 -26.03 -0.26 16.94
C ASN A 43 -24.51 -0.46 17.06
N ILE A 44 -23.75 0.60 16.73
CA ILE A 44 -22.29 0.64 16.82
C ILE A 44 -21.93 1.16 18.21
N ALA A 45 -21.29 0.32 19.04
CA ALA A 45 -20.86 0.74 20.37
C ALA A 45 -19.82 1.87 20.30
N THR A 46 -18.81 1.72 19.47
CA THR A 46 -17.78 2.73 19.25
C THR A 46 -17.48 2.82 17.75
N LEU A 47 -17.66 3.99 17.17
CA LEU A 47 -17.25 4.30 15.81
C LEU A 47 -15.98 5.13 15.84
N VAL A 48 -14.96 4.71 15.13
CA VAL A 48 -13.72 5.47 14.89
C VAL A 48 -13.85 6.20 13.57
N THR A 49 -13.80 7.52 13.58
CA THR A 49 -13.94 8.32 12.35
C THR A 49 -12.60 8.78 11.77
N ASN A 50 -11.54 8.85 12.58
CA ASN A 50 -10.27 9.52 12.27
C ASN A 50 -10.46 10.97 11.81
N ASN A 51 -11.42 11.65 12.41
CA ASN A 51 -11.66 13.08 12.17
C ASN A 51 -11.99 13.77 13.50
N PRO A 52 -11.13 14.69 13.99
CA PRO A 52 -11.31 15.36 15.27
C PRO A 52 -12.53 16.30 15.32
N SER A 53 -13.19 16.58 14.19
CA SER A 53 -14.45 17.33 14.16
C SER A 53 -15.64 16.50 14.67
N PHE A 54 -15.47 15.21 14.89
CA PHE A 54 -16.49 14.30 15.44
C PHE A 54 -16.18 13.89 16.88
N GLY A 55 -17.22 13.45 17.59
CA GLY A 55 -17.10 12.90 18.93
C GLY A 55 -16.52 13.90 19.94
N GLU A 56 -15.57 13.45 20.74
CA GLU A 56 -14.91 14.23 21.79
C GLU A 56 -13.73 15.10 21.32
N GLY A 57 -13.45 15.13 20.00
CA GLY A 57 -12.36 15.92 19.43
C GLY A 57 -10.97 15.30 19.54
N SER A 58 -10.88 14.01 19.92
CA SER A 58 -9.61 13.26 19.82
C SER A 58 -9.19 13.05 18.35
N PRO A 59 -7.93 12.75 18.05
CA PRO A 59 -7.50 12.41 16.69
C PRO A 59 -8.30 11.27 16.04
N LEU A 60 -8.80 10.31 16.84
CA LEU A 60 -9.66 9.23 16.38
C LEU A 60 -11.11 9.68 16.13
N GLY A 61 -11.58 10.78 16.72
CA GLY A 61 -12.94 11.27 16.58
C GLY A 61 -13.98 10.20 16.93
N LEU A 62 -13.91 9.67 18.16
CA LEU A 62 -14.73 8.55 18.63
C LEU A 62 -16.18 8.98 18.85
N ILE A 63 -17.14 8.24 18.29
CA ILE A 63 -18.58 8.43 18.53
C ILE A 63 -19.11 7.16 19.20
N GLN A 64 -19.76 7.31 20.37
CA GLN A 64 -20.46 6.22 21.06
C GLN A 64 -21.89 6.13 20.54
N ASP A 65 -22.51 4.94 20.62
CA ASP A 65 -23.88 4.69 20.17
C ASP A 65 -24.15 5.24 18.76
N ALA A 66 -23.24 4.91 17.84
CA ALA A 66 -23.12 5.52 16.53
C ALA A 66 -23.86 4.77 15.43
N ALA A 67 -23.98 5.44 14.28
CA ALA A 67 -24.35 4.84 13.03
C ALA A 67 -23.61 5.49 11.85
N VAL A 68 -23.54 4.76 10.72
CA VAL A 68 -22.90 5.19 9.45
C VAL A 68 -23.86 4.88 8.32
N VAL A 69 -23.98 5.78 7.35
CA VAL A 69 -24.70 5.54 6.09
C VAL A 69 -23.71 5.47 4.93
N ILE A 70 -23.88 4.45 4.13
CA ILE A 70 -23.13 4.17 2.90
C ILE A 70 -24.06 4.29 1.70
N GLU A 71 -23.64 5.01 0.66
CA GLU A 71 -24.28 5.00 -0.67
C GLU A 71 -23.21 4.68 -1.73
N GLY A 72 -23.46 3.64 -2.54
CA GLY A 72 -22.49 3.17 -3.50
C GLY A 72 -21.15 2.82 -2.82
N ASP A 73 -20.08 3.49 -3.21
CA ASP A 73 -18.73 3.28 -2.68
C ASP A 73 -18.32 4.29 -1.59
N ARG A 74 -19.23 5.18 -1.16
CA ARG A 74 -18.92 6.30 -0.26
C ARG A 74 -19.68 6.26 1.06
N VAL A 75 -19.03 6.76 2.09
CA VAL A 75 -19.71 7.20 3.32
C VAL A 75 -20.42 8.52 3.03
N VAL A 76 -21.71 8.59 3.33
CA VAL A 76 -22.51 9.81 3.09
C VAL A 76 -22.95 10.47 4.40
N TRP A 77 -23.00 9.72 5.49
CA TRP A 77 -23.34 10.27 6.81
C TRP A 77 -22.72 9.45 7.95
N THR A 78 -22.38 10.12 9.04
CA THR A 78 -21.77 9.55 10.24
C THR A 78 -22.25 10.33 11.46
N GLY A 79 -22.63 9.66 12.54
CA GLY A 79 -23.06 10.35 13.76
C GLY A 79 -23.76 9.47 14.77
N ASP A 80 -24.41 10.12 15.75
CA ASP A 80 -25.26 9.50 16.76
C ASP A 80 -26.43 8.76 16.10
N GLN A 81 -26.64 7.48 16.44
CA GLN A 81 -27.65 6.64 15.80
C GLN A 81 -29.07 7.19 15.94
N SER A 82 -29.37 7.96 16.99
CA SER A 82 -30.70 8.59 17.16
C SER A 82 -31.03 9.65 16.11
N LYS A 83 -30.01 10.13 15.39
CA LYS A 83 -30.10 11.13 14.32
C LYS A 83 -29.90 10.53 12.92
N ALA A 84 -29.79 9.20 12.82
CA ALA A 84 -29.54 8.53 11.56
C ALA A 84 -30.68 8.75 10.57
N PRO A 85 -30.39 9.10 9.31
CA PRO A 85 -31.41 9.24 8.28
C PRO A 85 -32.03 7.89 7.91
N ALA A 86 -33.21 7.92 7.30
CA ALA A 86 -33.83 6.72 6.72
C ALA A 86 -33.01 6.22 5.52
N THR A 87 -32.92 4.91 5.36
CA THR A 87 -32.14 4.23 4.31
C THR A 87 -32.90 3.04 3.75
N ASP A 88 -32.48 2.52 2.59
CA ASP A 88 -33.07 1.37 1.94
C ASP A 88 -32.77 0.05 2.66
N ASN A 89 -31.54 -0.07 3.18
CA ASN A 89 -31.05 -1.28 3.84
C ASN A 89 -30.53 -0.97 5.23
N ARG A 90 -30.48 -2.00 6.09
CA ARG A 90 -29.96 -1.88 7.46
C ARG A 90 -29.09 -3.08 7.84
N VAL A 91 -27.98 -2.79 8.47
CA VAL A 91 -27.07 -3.77 9.08
C VAL A 91 -26.95 -3.45 10.57
N ASP A 92 -27.19 -4.43 11.43
CA ASP A 92 -27.01 -4.30 12.88
C ASP A 92 -25.57 -4.68 13.25
N ALA A 93 -24.80 -3.76 13.78
CA ALA A 93 -23.46 -3.99 14.30
C ALA A 93 -23.47 -4.81 15.61
N GLY A 94 -24.60 -4.92 16.29
CA GLY A 94 -24.75 -5.75 17.49
C GLY A 94 -23.95 -5.27 18.68
N GLY A 95 -23.77 -3.98 18.87
CA GLY A 95 -22.99 -3.39 19.96
C GLY A 95 -21.47 -3.54 19.79
N ARG A 96 -21.00 -3.77 18.56
CA ARG A 96 -19.58 -3.92 18.23
C ARG A 96 -18.98 -2.59 17.71
N ALA A 97 -17.65 -2.51 17.73
CA ALA A 97 -16.95 -1.35 17.18
C ALA A 97 -16.86 -1.42 15.66
N VAL A 98 -16.94 -0.24 15.01
CA VAL A 98 -16.68 -0.06 13.59
C VAL A 98 -15.51 0.90 13.44
N LEU A 99 -14.52 0.46 12.62
CA LEU A 99 -13.27 1.16 12.37
C LEU A 99 -13.12 1.45 10.87
N PRO A 100 -12.32 2.45 10.47
CA PRO A 100 -11.84 2.55 9.09
C PRO A 100 -11.08 1.29 8.69
N GLY A 101 -11.15 0.92 7.41
CA GLY A 101 -10.28 -0.09 6.85
C GLY A 101 -8.81 0.26 7.07
N PHE A 102 -7.99 -0.72 7.42
CA PHE A 102 -6.55 -0.52 7.55
C PHE A 102 -5.93 -0.15 6.20
N VAL A 103 -4.91 0.69 6.27
CA VAL A 103 -4.12 1.15 5.12
C VAL A 103 -2.70 0.64 5.30
N ASP A 104 -2.37 -0.43 4.58
CA ASP A 104 -1.02 -0.98 4.54
C ASP A 104 -0.22 -0.24 3.48
N SER A 105 0.56 0.74 3.92
CA SER A 105 1.28 1.66 3.06
C SER A 105 2.68 1.18 2.66
N HIS A 106 3.07 -0.05 3.05
CA HIS A 106 4.38 -0.61 2.73
C HIS A 106 4.34 -2.14 2.71
N SER A 107 4.43 -2.74 1.54
CA SER A 107 4.52 -4.19 1.37
C SER A 107 5.24 -4.62 0.09
N HIS A 108 5.70 -5.89 0.01
CA HIS A 108 6.42 -6.47 -1.12
C HIS A 108 5.75 -7.78 -1.55
N LEU A 109 4.52 -7.71 -2.05
CA LEU A 109 3.67 -8.89 -2.25
C LEU A 109 3.94 -9.65 -3.55
N VAL A 110 4.69 -9.07 -4.52
CA VAL A 110 4.99 -9.72 -5.80
C VAL A 110 6.32 -10.47 -5.71
N PHE A 111 6.25 -11.71 -5.25
CA PHE A 111 7.43 -12.59 -5.16
C PHE A 111 7.04 -14.07 -5.24
N ALA A 112 8.04 -14.92 -5.46
CA ALA A 112 7.96 -16.36 -5.33
C ALA A 112 9.08 -16.89 -4.44
N GLY A 113 8.96 -18.16 -4.04
CA GLY A 113 9.91 -18.82 -3.16
C GLY A 113 9.54 -18.75 -1.70
N ASP A 114 10.35 -19.41 -0.87
CA ASP A 114 10.17 -19.56 0.57
C ASP A 114 11.49 -19.35 1.31
N ARG A 115 11.45 -18.65 2.44
CA ARG A 115 12.62 -18.37 3.27
C ARG A 115 12.49 -18.92 4.70
N THR A 116 11.64 -19.92 4.88
CA THR A 116 11.42 -20.58 6.18
C THR A 116 12.71 -21.10 6.80
N GLN A 117 13.62 -21.67 5.99
CA GLN A 117 14.91 -22.17 6.51
C GLN A 117 15.81 -21.05 7.03
N GLU A 118 15.80 -19.88 6.36
CA GLU A 118 16.53 -18.70 6.81
C GLU A 118 15.98 -18.17 8.11
N PHE A 119 14.64 -18.06 8.21
CA PHE A 119 13.96 -17.68 9.44
C PHE A 119 14.33 -18.62 10.59
N ASN A 120 14.26 -19.95 10.38
CA ASN A 120 14.63 -20.95 11.38
C ASN A 120 16.09 -20.81 11.80
N ALA A 121 17.01 -20.59 10.87
CA ALA A 121 18.43 -20.39 11.15
C ALA A 121 18.65 -19.12 12.01
N ARG A 122 17.96 -18.03 11.68
CA ARG A 122 17.98 -16.77 12.44
C ARG A 122 17.46 -16.96 13.86
N MET A 123 16.32 -17.66 14.02
CA MET A 123 15.76 -17.96 15.32
C MET A 123 16.68 -18.86 16.17
N SER A 124 17.59 -19.58 15.52
CA SER A 124 18.64 -20.40 16.17
C SER A 124 19.92 -19.61 16.49
N GLY A 125 19.90 -18.30 16.45
CA GLY A 125 20.99 -17.41 16.90
C GLY A 125 21.91 -16.86 15.78
N ARG A 126 21.53 -17.00 14.50
CA ARG A 126 22.26 -16.33 13.39
C ARG A 126 21.75 -14.91 13.19
N THR A 127 22.66 -13.97 12.96
CA THR A 127 22.30 -12.59 12.64
C THR A 127 21.64 -12.50 11.25
N TYR A 128 20.59 -11.69 11.12
CA TYR A 128 19.97 -11.40 9.82
C TYR A 128 20.97 -10.65 8.92
N SER A 129 21.06 -11.03 7.67
CA SER A 129 21.77 -10.30 6.63
C SER A 129 20.87 -10.18 5.38
N ALA A 130 20.98 -9.08 4.65
CA ALA A 130 20.26 -8.86 3.40
C ALA A 130 20.65 -9.86 2.27
N GLY A 131 21.64 -10.73 2.51
CA GLY A 131 22.12 -11.70 1.52
C GLY A 131 21.11 -12.74 1.06
N GLY A 132 20.12 -13.06 1.90
CA GLY A 132 19.06 -14.03 1.58
C GLY A 132 18.07 -13.58 0.50
N ILE A 133 18.01 -12.29 0.17
CA ILE A 133 17.15 -11.75 -0.89
C ILE A 133 17.44 -12.39 -2.26
N ARG A 134 18.68 -12.81 -2.53
CA ARG A 134 19.08 -13.47 -3.78
C ARG A 134 18.29 -14.77 -4.04
N THR A 135 17.89 -15.48 -2.99
CA THR A 135 17.04 -16.68 -3.10
C THR A 135 15.65 -16.30 -3.62
N THR A 136 15.08 -15.22 -3.09
CA THR A 136 13.78 -14.69 -3.55
C THR A 136 13.88 -14.19 -4.99
N VAL A 137 14.95 -13.46 -5.34
CA VAL A 137 15.18 -12.97 -6.70
C VAL A 137 15.21 -14.14 -7.70
N ALA A 138 15.99 -15.19 -7.42
CA ALA A 138 16.09 -16.35 -8.29
C ALA A 138 14.73 -17.05 -8.47
N ALA A 139 13.97 -17.24 -7.39
CA ALA A 139 12.66 -17.87 -7.44
C ALA A 139 11.64 -16.99 -8.19
N THR A 140 11.64 -15.68 -7.97
CA THR A 140 10.72 -14.75 -8.63
C THR A 140 10.96 -14.66 -10.13
N ARG A 141 12.21 -14.61 -10.56
CA ARG A 141 12.58 -14.66 -11.98
C ARG A 141 12.16 -15.97 -12.67
N ALA A 142 12.23 -17.09 -11.94
CA ALA A 142 11.85 -18.41 -12.46
C ALA A 142 10.33 -18.67 -12.46
N ALA A 143 9.56 -17.93 -11.68
CA ALA A 143 8.11 -18.09 -11.56
C ALA A 143 7.39 -17.58 -12.81
N SER A 144 6.24 -18.19 -13.16
CA SER A 144 5.37 -17.68 -14.22
C SER A 144 4.53 -16.48 -13.72
N ASP A 145 3.96 -15.70 -14.65
CA ASP A 145 3.04 -14.60 -14.33
C ASP A 145 1.86 -15.10 -13.51
N GLU A 146 1.29 -16.25 -13.89
CA GLU A 146 0.15 -16.85 -13.17
C GLU A 146 0.51 -17.30 -11.75
N GLU A 147 1.76 -17.70 -11.50
CA GLU A 147 2.23 -18.04 -10.16
C GLU A 147 2.37 -16.79 -9.30
N LEU A 148 2.99 -15.73 -9.83
CA LEU A 148 3.15 -14.45 -9.13
C LEU A 148 1.79 -13.83 -8.82
N GLU A 149 0.85 -13.84 -9.75
CA GLU A 149 -0.50 -13.31 -9.58
C GLU A 149 -1.30 -14.11 -8.54
N ARG A 150 -1.23 -15.44 -8.57
CA ARG A 150 -1.87 -16.29 -7.53
C ARG A 150 -1.30 -16.02 -6.15
N ASN A 151 0.02 -15.82 -6.02
CA ASN A 151 0.64 -15.50 -4.74
C ASN A 151 0.19 -14.13 -4.25
N LEU A 152 0.23 -13.11 -5.11
CA LEU A 152 -0.25 -11.76 -4.80
C LEU A 152 -1.71 -11.79 -4.33
N THR A 153 -2.61 -12.41 -5.12
CA THR A 153 -4.04 -12.51 -4.79
C THR A 153 -4.25 -13.17 -3.43
N ARG A 154 -3.51 -14.24 -3.13
CA ARG A 154 -3.58 -14.91 -1.82
C ARG A 154 -3.22 -13.96 -0.68
N TYR A 155 -2.13 -13.20 -0.78
CA TYR A 155 -1.72 -12.25 0.27
C TYR A 155 -2.71 -11.11 0.43
N LEU A 156 -3.27 -10.62 -0.67
CA LEU A 156 -4.33 -9.60 -0.64
C LEU A 156 -5.59 -10.12 0.05
N ASP A 157 -6.00 -11.36 -0.23
CA ASP A 157 -7.14 -11.99 0.43
C ASP A 157 -6.88 -12.21 1.93
N GLU A 158 -5.68 -12.62 2.31
CA GLU A 158 -5.27 -12.77 3.71
C GLU A 158 -5.33 -11.42 4.45
N ALA A 159 -4.81 -10.35 3.83
CA ALA A 159 -4.84 -8.99 4.38
C ALA A 159 -6.27 -8.45 4.48
N LEU A 160 -7.08 -8.64 3.43
CA LEU A 160 -8.48 -8.19 3.39
C LEU A 160 -9.32 -8.83 4.51
N ARG A 161 -9.16 -10.14 4.74
CA ARG A 161 -9.84 -10.85 5.85
C ARG A 161 -9.44 -10.35 7.22
N GLN A 162 -8.31 -9.67 7.33
CA GLN A 162 -7.82 -9.05 8.55
C GLN A 162 -8.07 -7.53 8.60
N GLY A 163 -8.85 -6.98 7.64
CA GLY A 163 -9.33 -5.60 7.65
C GLY A 163 -8.53 -4.62 6.80
N THR A 164 -7.50 -5.05 6.09
CA THR A 164 -6.76 -4.17 5.19
C THR A 164 -7.56 -3.98 3.90
N THR A 165 -7.97 -2.75 3.62
CA THR A 165 -8.78 -2.40 2.44
C THR A 165 -8.00 -1.63 1.40
N THR A 166 -6.94 -0.94 1.81
CA THR A 166 -6.01 -0.22 0.94
C THR A 166 -4.60 -0.74 1.19
N PHE A 167 -3.87 -1.05 0.12
CA PHE A 167 -2.51 -1.58 0.21
C PHE A 167 -1.65 -1.05 -0.91
N GLU A 168 -0.42 -0.74 -0.55
CA GLU A 168 0.68 -0.48 -1.44
C GLU A 168 1.51 -1.74 -1.62
N THR A 169 2.05 -1.98 -2.82
CA THR A 169 3.01 -3.04 -3.04
C THR A 169 4.10 -2.65 -4.03
N LYS A 170 5.29 -3.23 -3.81
CA LYS A 170 6.51 -2.90 -4.52
C LYS A 170 6.95 -4.04 -5.45
N SER A 171 7.68 -3.68 -6.52
CA SER A 171 8.61 -4.58 -7.20
C SER A 171 9.88 -4.83 -6.35
N GLY A 172 11.00 -5.18 -6.95
CA GLY A 172 12.29 -5.26 -6.26
C GLY A 172 12.83 -6.68 -6.08
N TYR A 173 12.14 -7.68 -6.59
CA TYR A 173 12.65 -9.06 -6.66
C TYR A 173 12.95 -9.53 -8.07
N GLY A 174 12.78 -8.69 -9.08
CA GLY A 174 13.16 -8.95 -10.45
C GLY A 174 14.61 -8.57 -10.73
N LEU A 175 14.95 -7.32 -10.46
CA LEU A 175 16.26 -6.70 -10.66
C LEU A 175 16.77 -6.76 -12.11
N THR A 176 15.84 -6.88 -13.07
CA THR A 176 16.04 -6.74 -14.52
C THR A 176 14.92 -5.87 -15.09
N VAL A 177 15.11 -5.32 -16.28
CA VAL A 177 14.08 -4.50 -16.95
C VAL A 177 12.78 -5.29 -17.12
N GLU A 178 12.89 -6.51 -17.59
CA GLU A 178 11.74 -7.39 -17.86
C GLU A 178 11.02 -7.78 -16.58
N ASP A 179 11.74 -8.27 -15.57
CA ASP A 179 11.14 -8.81 -14.36
C ASP A 179 10.56 -7.73 -13.46
N GLU A 180 11.19 -6.53 -13.37
CA GLU A 180 10.65 -5.41 -12.61
C GLU A 180 9.37 -4.86 -13.26
N SER A 181 9.36 -4.65 -14.57
CA SER A 181 8.17 -4.18 -15.30
C SER A 181 7.03 -5.22 -15.25
N ARG A 182 7.37 -6.51 -15.31
CA ARG A 182 6.42 -7.63 -15.14
C ARG A 182 5.76 -7.59 -13.76
N ALA A 183 6.57 -7.45 -12.70
CA ALA A 183 6.06 -7.39 -11.32
C ALA A 183 5.11 -6.21 -11.12
N LEU A 184 5.47 -5.01 -11.62
CA LEU A 184 4.63 -3.82 -11.53
C LEU A 184 3.33 -3.96 -12.32
N ARG A 185 3.38 -4.55 -13.52
CA ARG A 185 2.19 -4.80 -14.34
C ARG A 185 1.19 -5.73 -13.62
N ILE A 186 1.69 -6.79 -12.97
CA ILE A 186 0.86 -7.69 -12.16
C ILE A 186 0.26 -6.92 -10.97
N ALA A 187 1.06 -6.14 -10.25
CA ALA A 187 0.59 -5.35 -9.11
C ALA A 187 -0.48 -4.32 -9.50
N ALA A 188 -0.30 -3.62 -10.62
CA ALA A 188 -1.20 -2.57 -11.11
C ALA A 188 -2.61 -3.09 -11.49
N ALA A 189 -2.78 -4.39 -11.71
CA ALA A 189 -4.10 -4.99 -11.89
C ALA A 189 -4.91 -5.07 -10.58
N HIS A 190 -4.30 -4.89 -9.41
CA HIS A 190 -4.91 -5.09 -8.10
C HIS A 190 -4.97 -3.83 -7.23
N THR A 191 -4.07 -2.87 -7.45
CA THR A 191 -3.99 -1.61 -6.67
C THR A 191 -3.44 -0.46 -7.52
N ASP A 192 -3.85 0.76 -7.17
CA ASP A 192 -3.28 1.99 -7.75
C ASP A 192 -1.99 2.44 -7.00
N GLU A 193 -1.69 1.83 -5.86
CA GLU A 193 -0.56 2.18 -5.00
C GLU A 193 0.64 1.25 -5.29
N VAL A 194 1.20 1.38 -6.48
CA VAL A 194 2.30 0.52 -6.97
C VAL A 194 3.62 1.27 -6.93
N THR A 195 4.65 0.63 -6.38
CA THR A 195 5.98 1.22 -6.16
C THR A 195 7.05 0.51 -6.99
N TYR A 196 7.76 1.27 -7.79
CA TYR A 196 8.98 0.81 -8.45
C TYR A 196 10.15 0.81 -7.47
N LEU A 197 10.69 -0.39 -7.19
CA LEU A 197 11.83 -0.63 -6.30
C LEU A 197 12.96 -1.40 -7.03
N GLY A 198 13.33 -1.00 -8.24
CA GLY A 198 14.49 -1.58 -8.92
C GLY A 198 15.80 -1.43 -8.11
N ALA A 199 15.84 -0.43 -7.24
CA ALA A 199 16.92 -0.17 -6.30
C ALA A 199 16.75 -0.86 -4.93
N HIS A 200 16.34 -2.12 -4.90
CA HIS A 200 16.26 -2.93 -3.68
C HIS A 200 17.64 -3.41 -3.23
N ILE A 201 18.39 -4.04 -4.11
CA ILE A 201 19.82 -4.34 -3.99
C ILE A 201 20.46 -4.21 -5.38
N VAL A 202 21.78 -4.17 -5.44
CA VAL A 202 22.50 -4.33 -6.72
C VAL A 202 22.24 -5.74 -7.25
N SER A 203 21.77 -5.82 -8.49
CA SER A 203 21.49 -7.11 -9.14
C SER A 203 22.73 -8.02 -9.13
N PRO A 204 22.59 -9.32 -8.87
CA PRO A 204 23.69 -10.28 -9.03
C PRO A 204 24.37 -10.21 -10.39
N ASP A 205 23.62 -9.83 -11.42
CA ASP A 205 24.12 -9.70 -12.80
C ASP A 205 25.07 -8.51 -13.00
N HIS A 206 25.07 -7.57 -12.04
CA HIS A 206 25.90 -6.36 -12.02
C HIS A 206 26.80 -6.27 -10.76
N ALA A 207 27.07 -7.40 -10.12
CA ALA A 207 27.85 -7.42 -8.88
C ALA A 207 29.25 -6.80 -9.03
N ASP A 208 29.83 -6.90 -10.22
CA ASP A 208 31.17 -6.37 -10.54
C ASP A 208 31.12 -4.89 -11.01
N ASP A 209 29.94 -4.35 -11.33
CA ASP A 209 29.76 -2.96 -11.77
C ASP A 209 28.44 -2.35 -11.19
N PRO A 210 28.42 -1.98 -9.91
CA PRO A 210 27.26 -1.34 -9.31
C PRO A 210 26.85 -0.01 -9.95
N ALA A 211 27.79 0.72 -10.56
CA ALA A 211 27.49 1.99 -11.22
C ALA A 211 26.70 1.77 -12.52
N ALA A 212 27.00 0.72 -13.27
CA ALA A 212 26.18 0.32 -14.42
C ALA A 212 24.76 -0.05 -13.99
N TYR A 213 24.60 -0.71 -12.82
CA TYR A 213 23.27 -1.02 -12.29
C TYR A 213 22.48 0.24 -11.92
N VAL A 214 23.09 1.22 -11.26
CA VAL A 214 22.44 2.51 -10.96
C VAL A 214 22.01 3.21 -12.27
N SER A 215 22.86 3.16 -13.32
CA SER A 215 22.52 3.70 -14.63
C SER A 215 21.32 2.98 -15.26
N LEU A 216 21.23 1.66 -15.13
CA LEU A 216 20.10 0.85 -15.57
C LEU A 216 18.81 1.22 -14.83
N VAL A 217 18.87 1.30 -13.50
CA VAL A 217 17.73 1.63 -12.62
C VAL A 217 17.20 3.03 -12.86
N THR A 218 18.07 4.00 -13.19
CA THR A 218 17.67 5.38 -13.48
C THR A 218 17.32 5.65 -14.92
N GLY A 219 17.60 4.72 -15.82
CA GLY A 219 17.40 4.81 -17.26
C GLY A 219 16.38 3.81 -17.79
N GLU A 220 16.83 2.79 -18.54
CA GLU A 220 15.99 1.85 -19.27
C GLU A 220 14.96 1.14 -18.37
N MET A 221 15.37 0.71 -17.17
CA MET A 221 14.47 0.02 -16.24
C MET A 221 13.38 0.98 -15.73
N LEU A 222 13.74 2.22 -15.37
CA LEU A 222 12.76 3.24 -14.98
C LEU A 222 11.78 3.54 -16.12
N ASP A 223 12.27 3.65 -17.35
CA ASP A 223 11.42 3.93 -18.52
C ASP A 223 10.39 2.81 -18.76
N ALA A 224 10.77 1.57 -18.56
CA ALA A 224 9.89 0.40 -18.68
C ALA A 224 8.89 0.28 -17.51
N CYS A 225 9.27 0.72 -16.31
CA CYS A 225 8.51 0.55 -15.08
C CYS A 225 7.57 1.72 -14.76
N ALA A 226 7.95 2.96 -15.08
CA ALA A 226 7.20 4.16 -14.73
C ALA A 226 5.72 4.16 -15.18
N PRO A 227 5.33 3.58 -16.34
CA PRO A 227 3.91 3.52 -16.73
C PRO A 227 2.99 2.74 -15.79
N TYR A 228 3.53 1.88 -14.95
CA TYR A 228 2.78 1.02 -14.02
C TYR A 228 2.89 1.48 -12.57
N ALA A 229 3.78 2.42 -12.26
CA ALA A 229 4.09 2.83 -10.90
C ALA A 229 3.56 4.23 -10.60
N ARG A 230 3.10 4.44 -9.38
CA ARG A 230 2.82 5.76 -8.80
C ARG A 230 4.02 6.28 -8.00
N TRP A 231 4.79 5.35 -7.42
CA TRP A 231 5.86 5.62 -6.47
C TRP A 231 7.20 5.09 -6.97
N ILE A 232 8.28 5.71 -6.52
CA ILE A 232 9.64 5.20 -6.63
C ILE A 232 10.25 5.07 -5.23
N ASP A 233 11.00 3.99 -5.01
CA ASP A 233 11.61 3.67 -3.73
C ASP A 233 13.08 3.23 -3.92
N VAL A 234 13.87 3.34 -2.89
CA VAL A 234 15.27 2.89 -2.85
C VAL A 234 15.63 2.39 -1.45
N PHE A 235 16.36 1.29 -1.37
CA PHE A 235 16.92 0.81 -0.11
C PHE A 235 18.24 1.55 0.17
N CYS A 236 18.12 2.68 0.89
CA CYS A 236 19.25 3.52 1.29
C CYS A 236 19.87 3.00 2.57
N GLU A 237 20.75 2.00 2.45
CA GLU A 237 21.32 1.32 3.61
C GLU A 237 22.71 0.79 3.29
N LYS A 238 23.51 0.58 4.34
CA LYS A 238 24.83 -0.03 4.20
C LYS A 238 24.74 -1.42 3.58
N GLY A 239 25.41 -1.60 2.45
CA GLY A 239 25.40 -2.86 1.69
C GLY A 239 24.35 -2.92 0.59
N ALA A 240 23.54 -1.86 0.42
CA ALA A 240 22.64 -1.66 -0.70
C ALA A 240 23.04 -0.38 -1.46
N PHE A 241 22.32 0.73 -1.32
CA PHE A 241 22.63 1.99 -2.00
C PHE A 241 23.03 3.07 -0.99
N ASP A 242 24.05 3.85 -1.32
CA ASP A 242 24.46 5.02 -0.53
C ASP A 242 23.56 6.24 -0.80
N GLY A 243 23.80 7.34 -0.04
CA GLY A 243 22.97 8.54 -0.14
C GLY A 243 23.03 9.24 -1.51
N ASP A 244 24.18 9.22 -2.19
CA ASP A 244 24.32 9.83 -3.51
C ASP A 244 23.61 9.02 -4.59
N GLN A 245 23.72 7.69 -4.54
CA GLN A 245 23.01 6.76 -5.40
C GLN A 245 21.49 6.87 -5.16
N ALA A 246 21.05 6.87 -3.90
CA ALA A 246 19.66 7.02 -3.54
C ALA A 246 19.06 8.35 -4.05
N ARG A 247 19.83 9.45 -3.90
CA ARG A 247 19.44 10.76 -4.45
C ARG A 247 19.26 10.71 -5.96
N ALA A 248 20.21 10.12 -6.69
CA ALA A 248 20.15 10.02 -8.14
C ALA A 248 18.92 9.24 -8.59
N ILE A 249 18.63 8.09 -7.93
CA ILE A 249 17.49 7.21 -8.23
C ILE A 249 16.16 7.93 -7.99
N LEU A 250 15.96 8.50 -6.80
CA LEU A 250 14.73 9.19 -6.46
C LEU A 250 14.49 10.43 -7.34
N THR A 251 15.56 11.17 -7.66
CA THR A 251 15.48 12.34 -8.55
C THR A 251 15.08 11.93 -9.97
N ALA A 252 15.62 10.82 -10.48
CA ALA A 252 15.23 10.29 -11.78
C ALA A 252 13.75 9.90 -11.82
N GLY A 253 13.24 9.23 -10.77
CA GLY A 253 11.82 8.90 -10.65
C GLY A 253 10.92 10.13 -10.59
N LYS A 254 11.30 11.16 -9.81
CA LYS A 254 10.58 12.44 -9.77
C LYS A 254 10.50 13.09 -11.16
N ALA A 255 11.57 13.04 -11.94
CA ALA A 255 11.59 13.56 -13.31
C ALA A 255 10.63 12.81 -14.26
N LYS A 256 10.28 11.55 -13.92
CA LYS A 256 9.25 10.75 -14.63
C LYS A 256 7.84 10.91 -14.03
N GLY A 257 7.66 11.76 -13.02
CA GLY A 257 6.37 12.01 -12.37
C GLY A 257 6.03 11.04 -11.23
N LEU A 258 6.96 10.17 -10.81
CA LEU A 258 6.77 9.29 -9.67
C LEU A 258 7.00 10.05 -8.35
N HIS A 259 6.27 9.68 -7.31
CA HIS A 259 6.46 10.24 -5.97
C HIS A 259 7.51 9.42 -5.21
N PRO A 260 8.50 10.06 -4.54
CA PRO A 260 9.55 9.33 -3.83
C PRO A 260 9.05 8.77 -2.50
N ARG A 261 9.60 7.61 -2.15
CA ARG A 261 9.60 6.95 -0.85
C ARG A 261 11.02 6.44 -0.60
N ILE A 262 11.34 6.00 0.61
CA ILE A 262 12.69 5.52 0.89
C ILE A 262 12.70 4.53 2.07
N HIS A 263 13.31 3.37 1.90
CA HIS A 263 13.75 2.54 3.02
C HIS A 263 14.95 3.21 3.65
N ALA A 264 14.80 3.64 4.90
CA ALA A 264 15.76 4.51 5.56
C ALA A 264 16.09 4.03 6.97
N ASN A 265 17.40 3.99 7.29
CA ASN A 265 17.90 3.79 8.63
C ASN A 265 17.36 2.53 9.33
N GLN A 266 17.17 1.45 8.58
CA GLN A 266 16.67 0.17 9.08
C GLN A 266 17.73 -0.59 9.88
N LEU A 267 18.94 -0.71 9.32
CA LEU A 267 20.02 -1.56 9.86
C LEU A 267 21.08 -0.73 10.57
N SER A 268 21.19 0.56 10.25
CA SER A 268 22.20 1.45 10.79
C SER A 268 21.78 2.92 10.70
N TYR A 269 22.50 3.80 11.40
CA TYR A 269 22.41 5.23 11.15
C TYR A 269 22.90 5.56 9.74
N GLY A 270 22.12 6.34 9.01
CA GLY A 270 22.39 6.66 7.61
C GLY A 270 21.78 7.99 7.17
N PRO A 271 22.01 8.42 5.92
CA PRO A 271 21.48 9.68 5.37
C PRO A 271 20.03 9.59 4.90
N GLY A 272 19.41 8.39 4.96
CA GLY A 272 18.13 8.10 4.29
C GLY A 272 17.00 9.02 4.73
N VAL A 273 16.86 9.28 6.04
CA VAL A 273 15.79 10.14 6.57
C VAL A 273 15.99 11.60 6.15
N GLN A 274 17.21 12.12 6.23
CA GLN A 274 17.50 13.49 5.78
C GLN A 274 17.22 13.65 4.29
N LEU A 275 17.58 12.64 3.49
CA LEU A 275 17.32 12.61 2.06
C LEU A 275 15.81 12.52 1.74
N ALA A 276 15.05 11.74 2.52
CA ALA A 276 13.60 11.69 2.39
C ALA A 276 12.97 13.07 2.53
N VAL A 277 13.33 13.78 3.58
CA VAL A 277 12.81 15.13 3.86
C VAL A 277 13.26 16.12 2.77
N GLU A 278 14.52 16.09 2.37
CA GLU A 278 15.06 16.98 1.32
C GLU A 278 14.33 16.80 -0.03
N LEU A 279 14.01 15.55 -0.39
CA LEU A 279 13.34 15.25 -1.65
C LEU A 279 11.82 15.31 -1.59
N ASP A 280 11.24 15.74 -0.46
CA ASP A 280 9.79 15.69 -0.22
C ASP A 280 9.22 14.28 -0.48
N ALA A 281 9.87 13.26 0.09
CA ALA A 281 9.37 11.90 0.02
C ALA A 281 8.06 11.77 0.80
N ALA A 282 7.14 10.95 0.31
CA ALA A 282 5.88 10.69 1.00
C ALA A 282 6.11 9.99 2.34
N SER A 283 7.08 9.08 2.39
CA SER A 283 7.48 8.41 3.62
C SER A 283 8.98 8.10 3.67
N ALA A 284 9.49 8.02 4.89
CA ALA A 284 10.72 7.34 5.25
C ALA A 284 10.33 6.08 6.02
N ASP A 285 10.69 4.93 5.49
CA ASP A 285 10.17 3.65 5.96
C ASP A 285 11.23 2.92 6.81
N HIS A 286 10.84 2.17 7.84
CA HIS A 286 11.59 1.59 8.95
C HIS A 286 11.96 2.57 10.07
N CYS A 287 12.82 3.54 9.83
CA CYS A 287 13.20 4.56 10.82
C CYS A 287 13.67 3.99 12.17
N THR A 288 14.39 2.86 12.16
CA THR A 288 14.83 2.16 13.39
C THR A 288 15.97 2.89 14.08
N HIS A 289 16.93 3.43 13.30
CA HIS A 289 18.12 4.11 13.82
C HIS A 289 18.09 5.61 13.49
N LEU A 290 17.55 6.42 14.41
CA LEU A 290 17.35 7.85 14.22
C LEU A 290 18.25 8.68 15.14
N THR A 291 18.90 9.70 14.58
CA THR A 291 19.53 10.79 15.33
C THR A 291 18.47 11.82 15.78
N ASP A 292 18.85 12.75 16.67
CA ASP A 292 17.96 13.88 17.02
C ASP A 292 17.65 14.75 15.80
N ALA A 293 18.65 14.96 14.94
CA ALA A 293 18.46 15.71 13.69
C ALA A 293 17.48 15.04 12.72
N ASP A 294 17.40 13.70 12.69
CA ASP A 294 16.43 12.97 11.86
C ASP A 294 15.00 13.16 12.37
N VAL A 295 14.82 13.09 13.69
CA VAL A 295 13.53 13.34 14.32
C VAL A 295 13.08 14.78 14.11
N ASP A 296 13.99 15.76 14.30
CA ASP A 296 13.70 17.18 14.06
C ASP A 296 13.35 17.43 12.58
N ALA A 297 14.03 16.80 11.63
CA ALA A 297 13.75 16.93 10.21
C ALA A 297 12.35 16.37 9.87
N LEU A 298 12.00 15.18 10.36
CA LEU A 298 10.69 14.58 10.17
C LEU A 298 9.59 15.43 10.79
N ALA A 299 9.77 15.93 12.02
CA ALA A 299 8.79 16.76 12.72
C ALA A 299 8.49 18.09 12.01
N ASN A 300 9.44 18.62 11.23
CA ASN A 300 9.30 19.85 10.47
C ASN A 300 9.00 19.62 8.97
N SER A 301 8.53 18.44 8.60
CA SER A 301 8.25 18.07 7.20
C SER A 301 6.88 17.42 7.05
N ALA A 302 6.48 17.17 5.81
CA ALA A 302 5.31 16.36 5.47
C ALA A 302 5.64 14.87 5.26
N THR A 303 6.91 14.49 5.41
CA THR A 303 7.35 13.09 5.25
C THR A 303 6.87 12.26 6.44
N VAL A 304 6.16 11.16 6.16
CA VAL A 304 5.64 10.25 7.18
C VAL A 304 6.72 9.26 7.58
N ALA A 305 6.90 9.01 8.88
CA ALA A 305 7.71 7.91 9.37
C ALA A 305 6.86 6.62 9.37
N THR A 306 7.11 5.70 8.45
CA THR A 306 6.38 4.42 8.40
C THR A 306 7.16 3.36 9.17
N LEU A 307 6.63 2.94 10.31
CA LEU A 307 7.22 1.91 11.16
C LEU A 307 6.70 0.53 10.79
N LEU A 308 7.59 -0.46 10.80
CA LEU A 308 7.34 -1.79 10.23
C LEU A 308 7.62 -2.90 11.26
N PRO A 309 6.84 -2.96 12.36
CA PRO A 309 7.17 -3.80 13.53
C PRO A 309 7.27 -5.30 13.23
N GLY A 310 6.71 -5.77 12.14
CA GLY A 310 6.88 -7.15 11.68
C GLY A 310 8.32 -7.49 11.33
N ALA A 311 9.09 -6.50 10.86
CA ALA A 311 10.51 -6.66 10.52
C ALA A 311 11.35 -6.86 11.78
N GLU A 312 11.21 -6.01 12.79
CA GLU A 312 11.92 -6.12 14.06
C GLU A 312 11.56 -7.42 14.79
N PHE A 313 10.27 -7.80 14.80
CA PHE A 313 9.82 -9.06 15.35
C PHE A 313 10.51 -10.26 14.69
N SER A 314 10.53 -10.32 13.37
CA SER A 314 11.06 -11.47 12.62
C SER A 314 12.58 -11.52 12.57
N THR A 315 13.24 -10.37 12.72
CA THR A 315 14.71 -10.28 12.68
C THR A 315 15.35 -10.22 14.05
N ARG A 316 14.57 -10.03 15.12
CA ARG A 316 15.05 -9.74 16.48
C ARG A 316 15.90 -8.46 16.53
N ALA A 317 15.59 -7.52 15.67
CA ALA A 317 16.23 -6.22 15.68
C ALA A 317 15.73 -5.33 16.84
N GLN A 318 16.40 -4.21 17.06
CA GLN A 318 15.93 -3.18 17.96
C GLN A 318 14.63 -2.58 17.43
N TRP A 319 13.66 -2.32 18.32
CA TRP A 319 12.44 -1.61 17.98
C TRP A 319 12.69 -0.13 17.67
N PRO A 320 12.01 0.45 16.67
CA PRO A 320 11.97 1.90 16.49
C PRO A 320 11.36 2.58 17.72
N ASP A 321 11.88 3.75 18.09
CA ASP A 321 11.35 4.55 19.19
C ASP A 321 10.15 5.40 18.72
N ALA A 322 8.97 4.74 18.62
CA ALA A 322 7.75 5.41 18.19
C ALA A 322 7.33 6.52 19.16
N ARG A 323 7.59 6.35 20.48
CA ARG A 323 7.23 7.37 21.46
C ARG A 323 7.96 8.67 21.20
N ARG A 324 9.28 8.61 20.93
CA ARG A 324 10.10 9.77 20.61
C ARG A 324 9.60 10.51 19.35
N LEU A 325 9.19 9.76 18.32
CA LEU A 325 8.63 10.34 17.08
C LEU A 325 7.30 11.06 17.35
N LEU A 326 6.38 10.39 18.05
CA LEU A 326 5.06 10.94 18.36
C LEU A 326 5.15 12.17 19.28
N ASP A 327 6.00 12.13 20.32
CA ASP A 327 6.22 13.25 21.23
C ASP A 327 6.84 14.49 20.53
N ALA A 328 7.61 14.25 19.46
CA ALA A 328 8.15 15.31 18.60
C ALA A 328 7.13 15.83 17.57
N GLY A 329 5.94 15.24 17.47
CA GLY A 329 4.88 15.63 16.52
C GLY A 329 5.07 15.10 15.11
N VAL A 330 5.90 14.05 14.93
CA VAL A 330 6.06 13.37 13.64
C VAL A 330 4.80 12.61 13.28
N THR A 331 4.37 12.72 12.03
CA THR A 331 3.30 11.85 11.50
C THR A 331 3.84 10.42 11.34
N VAL A 332 3.23 9.47 12.05
CA VAL A 332 3.65 8.06 12.06
C VAL A 332 2.62 7.19 11.35
N ALA A 333 3.08 6.29 10.49
CA ALA A 333 2.30 5.19 9.93
C ALA A 333 2.79 3.84 10.47
N LEU A 334 1.90 2.84 10.49
CA LEU A 334 2.22 1.43 10.75
C LEU A 334 1.83 0.61 9.52
N SER A 335 2.75 -0.22 9.05
CA SER A 335 2.53 -1.11 7.93
C SER A 335 3.16 -2.48 8.16
N THR A 336 2.84 -3.45 7.29
CA THR A 336 3.24 -4.85 7.49
C THR A 336 4.66 -5.14 7.05
N ASP A 337 5.18 -4.43 6.07
CA ASP A 337 6.40 -4.83 5.34
C ASP A 337 6.30 -6.29 4.85
N CYS A 338 5.11 -6.72 4.42
CA CYS A 338 4.88 -8.12 4.09
C CYS A 338 5.81 -8.58 2.98
N ASN A 339 6.82 -9.36 3.36
CA ASN A 339 7.85 -9.90 2.49
C ASN A 339 8.41 -11.22 3.07
N PRO A 340 9.01 -12.09 2.25
CA PRO A 340 9.45 -13.40 2.72
C PRO A 340 10.70 -13.36 3.60
N GLY A 341 11.44 -12.24 3.63
CA GLY A 341 12.76 -12.14 4.27
C GLY A 341 12.74 -11.64 5.69
N SER A 342 12.13 -10.50 5.92
CA SER A 342 12.18 -9.78 7.18
C SER A 342 10.82 -9.71 7.89
N SER A 343 9.68 -9.82 7.18
CA SER A 343 8.36 -9.64 7.76
C SER A 343 7.30 -10.43 6.99
N PHE A 344 7.20 -11.72 7.21
CA PHE A 344 6.22 -12.51 6.46
C PHE A 344 4.89 -12.57 7.20
N THR A 345 4.25 -11.42 7.31
CA THR A 345 2.89 -11.23 7.85
C THR A 345 2.10 -10.22 7.04
N SER A 346 0.84 -10.54 6.74
CA SER A 346 -0.15 -9.64 6.14
C SER A 346 -1.08 -9.01 7.20
N SER A 347 -0.73 -9.14 8.49
CA SER A 347 -1.60 -8.78 9.60
C SER A 347 -1.30 -7.41 10.19
N VAL A 348 -2.04 -6.38 9.76
CA VAL A 348 -2.01 -5.06 10.41
C VAL A 348 -2.42 -5.14 11.89
N PRO A 349 -3.43 -5.94 12.32
CA PRO A 349 -3.72 -6.15 13.75
C PRO A 349 -2.52 -6.65 14.56
N PHE A 350 -1.68 -7.51 14.00
CA PHE A 350 -0.45 -7.95 14.65
C PHE A 350 0.56 -6.80 14.79
N CYS A 351 0.72 -5.98 13.76
CA CYS A 351 1.57 -4.79 13.80
C CYS A 351 1.11 -3.78 14.87
N ILE A 352 -0.21 -3.56 14.99
CA ILE A 352 -0.81 -2.73 16.06
C ILE A 352 -0.44 -3.28 17.43
N ALA A 353 -0.57 -4.59 17.65
CA ALA A 353 -0.27 -5.20 18.94
C ALA A 353 1.22 -5.07 19.32
N LEU A 354 2.14 -5.23 18.35
CA LEU A 354 3.57 -5.03 18.55
C LEU A 354 3.90 -3.57 18.88
N ALA A 355 3.31 -2.62 18.13
CA ALA A 355 3.54 -1.19 18.32
C ALA A 355 3.10 -0.73 19.73
N VAL A 356 1.95 -1.22 20.20
CA VAL A 356 1.47 -0.91 21.56
C VAL A 356 2.38 -1.52 22.62
N ARG A 357 2.75 -2.80 22.45
CA ARG A 357 3.49 -3.52 23.47
C ARG A 357 4.97 -3.16 23.54
N ASP A 358 5.62 -3.03 22.39
CA ASP A 358 7.09 -2.97 22.31
C ASP A 358 7.63 -1.62 21.86
N MET A 359 6.79 -0.76 21.22
CA MET A 359 7.22 0.55 20.71
C MET A 359 6.63 1.73 21.49
N GLY A 360 5.92 1.49 22.60
CA GLY A 360 5.40 2.51 23.50
C GLY A 360 4.24 3.35 22.95
N MET A 361 3.54 2.86 21.92
CA MET A 361 2.34 3.51 21.40
C MET A 361 1.11 3.19 22.27
N THR A 362 0.19 4.14 22.40
CA THR A 362 -1.14 3.84 22.90
C THR A 362 -1.97 3.10 21.85
N PRO A 363 -3.04 2.36 22.24
CA PRO A 363 -3.95 1.74 21.26
C PRO A 363 -4.53 2.73 20.25
N ASP A 364 -4.80 3.97 20.67
CA ASP A 364 -5.35 5.03 19.84
C ASP A 364 -4.33 5.49 18.78
N GLU A 365 -3.09 5.73 19.19
CA GLU A 365 -1.99 6.11 18.30
C GLU A 365 -1.69 5.00 17.29
N ALA A 366 -1.65 3.75 17.73
CA ALA A 366 -1.38 2.60 16.86
C ALA A 366 -2.49 2.40 15.82
N LEU A 367 -3.78 2.54 16.23
CA LEU A 367 -4.89 2.46 15.29
C LEU A 367 -4.86 3.63 14.29
N TRP A 368 -4.63 4.86 14.77
CA TRP A 368 -4.52 6.02 13.89
C TRP A 368 -3.41 5.84 12.86
N SER A 369 -2.24 5.36 13.30
CA SER A 369 -1.08 5.11 12.44
C SER A 369 -1.32 3.99 11.40
N ALA A 370 -2.12 2.98 11.74
CA ALA A 370 -2.49 1.87 10.85
C ALA A 370 -3.65 2.20 9.89
N THR A 371 -4.25 3.40 10.02
CA THR A 371 -5.38 3.85 9.21
C THR A 371 -5.09 5.23 8.59
N ALA A 372 -5.34 6.34 9.30
CA ALA A 372 -5.08 7.69 8.80
C ALA A 372 -3.59 7.97 8.57
N GLY A 373 -2.70 7.42 9.40
CA GLY A 373 -1.25 7.49 9.21
C GLY A 373 -0.79 6.80 7.92
N GLY A 374 -1.27 5.57 7.67
CA GLY A 374 -1.02 4.85 6.42
C GLY A 374 -1.57 5.61 5.20
N ALA A 375 -2.76 6.22 5.32
CA ALA A 375 -3.33 7.07 4.28
C ALA A 375 -2.46 8.31 4.00
N ALA A 376 -1.92 8.95 5.04
CA ALA A 376 -0.98 10.07 4.91
C ALA A 376 0.30 9.65 4.18
N ALA A 377 0.87 8.47 4.49
CA ALA A 377 2.04 7.89 3.81
C ALA A 377 1.79 7.60 2.32
N LEU A 378 0.52 7.46 1.92
CA LEU A 378 0.08 7.34 0.53
C LEU A 378 -0.43 8.66 -0.07
N ARG A 379 -0.32 9.78 0.68
CA ARG A 379 -0.88 11.08 0.27
C ARG A 379 -2.35 10.96 -0.16
N ARG A 380 -3.15 10.19 0.63
CA ARG A 380 -4.57 9.92 0.40
C ARG A 380 -5.41 10.55 1.51
N GLU A 381 -6.52 11.17 1.12
CA GLU A 381 -7.50 11.77 2.05
C GLU A 381 -8.85 11.05 2.05
N ASP A 382 -9.03 10.11 1.16
CA ASP A 382 -10.29 9.41 0.89
C ASP A 382 -10.36 7.99 1.45
N VAL A 383 -9.30 7.52 2.13
CA VAL A 383 -9.19 6.21 2.79
C VAL A 383 -8.73 6.37 4.25
N GLY A 384 -8.78 5.30 5.04
CA GLY A 384 -8.32 5.30 6.43
C GLY A 384 -9.16 6.16 7.38
N ARG A 385 -10.38 6.56 6.99
CA ARG A 385 -11.33 7.39 7.77
C ARG A 385 -12.78 7.05 7.43
N ILE A 386 -13.68 7.33 8.38
CA ILE A 386 -15.14 7.18 8.19
C ILE A 386 -15.80 8.55 8.29
N THR A 387 -15.75 9.30 7.20
CA THR A 387 -16.31 10.64 7.09
C THR A 387 -17.07 10.79 5.78
N PRO A 388 -18.10 11.66 5.71
CA PRO A 388 -18.79 11.91 4.45
C PRO A 388 -17.82 12.26 3.32
N GLY A 389 -17.95 11.57 2.19
CA GLY A 389 -17.08 11.70 1.01
C GLY A 389 -15.91 10.71 0.94
N ALA A 390 -15.49 10.10 2.06
CA ALA A 390 -14.49 9.04 2.06
C ALA A 390 -15.04 7.73 1.44
N TYR A 391 -14.15 6.86 0.98
CA TYR A 391 -14.56 5.52 0.58
C TYR A 391 -15.18 4.76 1.76
N ALA A 392 -16.21 3.99 1.49
CA ALA A 392 -16.85 3.14 2.49
C ALA A 392 -16.03 1.86 2.70
N ASP A 393 -14.85 2.05 3.26
CA ASP A 393 -13.90 1.03 3.68
C ASP A 393 -13.96 0.88 5.19
N LEU A 394 -14.66 -0.15 5.67
CA LEU A 394 -15.02 -0.31 7.08
C LEU A 394 -14.66 -1.69 7.60
N ILE A 395 -14.32 -1.74 8.88
CA ILE A 395 -14.11 -2.98 9.64
C ILE A 395 -15.14 -3.05 10.76
N LEU A 396 -15.83 -4.18 10.88
CA LEU A 396 -16.62 -4.55 12.04
C LEU A 396 -15.78 -5.48 12.93
N LEU A 397 -15.50 -5.08 14.16
CA LEU A 397 -14.80 -5.92 15.12
C LEU A 397 -15.78 -6.81 15.90
N ASP A 398 -15.36 -8.01 16.28
CA ASP A 398 -16.03 -8.83 17.28
C ASP A 398 -15.64 -8.39 18.70
N ALA A 399 -15.76 -7.10 18.95
CA ALA A 399 -15.46 -6.43 20.22
C ALA A 399 -16.10 -5.04 20.24
N PRO A 400 -16.43 -4.47 21.42
CA PRO A 400 -17.06 -3.17 21.52
C PRO A 400 -16.08 -1.97 21.36
N SER A 401 -14.77 -2.22 21.32
CA SER A 401 -13.73 -1.19 21.25
C SER A 401 -12.53 -1.66 20.45
N HIS A 402 -11.89 -0.75 19.72
CA HIS A 402 -10.64 -0.95 19.00
C HIS A 402 -9.46 -1.37 19.89
N VAL A 403 -9.48 -1.02 21.18
CA VAL A 403 -8.45 -1.39 22.15
C VAL A 403 -8.21 -2.92 22.17
N HIS A 404 -9.24 -3.70 21.84
CA HIS A 404 -9.15 -5.17 21.81
C HIS A 404 -8.16 -5.69 20.76
N LEU A 405 -7.81 -4.94 19.73
CA LEU A 405 -6.78 -5.33 18.76
C LEU A 405 -5.42 -5.57 19.43
N ALA A 406 -5.04 -4.70 20.36
CA ALA A 406 -3.81 -4.86 21.15
C ALA A 406 -4.02 -5.72 22.41
N TYR A 407 -5.21 -5.65 23.05
CA TYR A 407 -5.51 -6.36 24.29
C TYR A 407 -5.69 -7.87 24.11
N ARG A 408 -6.15 -8.31 22.93
CA ARG A 408 -6.36 -9.72 22.58
C ARG A 408 -5.56 -10.10 21.31
N PRO A 409 -4.22 -9.98 21.33
CA PRO A 409 -3.39 -10.21 20.15
C PRO A 409 -3.52 -11.65 19.64
N GLY A 410 -3.50 -11.83 18.33
CA GLY A 410 -3.56 -13.15 17.70
C GLY A 410 -4.95 -13.79 17.64
N VAL A 411 -5.99 -13.12 18.19
CA VAL A 411 -7.38 -13.56 18.04
C VAL A 411 -7.98 -12.91 16.79
N PRO A 412 -8.68 -13.65 15.91
CA PRO A 412 -9.33 -13.08 14.74
C PRO A 412 -10.56 -12.25 15.18
N LEU A 413 -10.35 -10.95 15.39
CA LEU A 413 -11.38 -10.02 15.84
C LEU A 413 -12.14 -9.35 14.71
N VAL A 414 -11.65 -9.41 13.46
CA VAL A 414 -12.35 -8.86 12.29
C VAL A 414 -13.50 -9.79 11.92
N SER A 415 -14.73 -9.32 12.08
CA SER A 415 -15.96 -10.09 11.83
C SER A 415 -16.74 -9.63 10.59
N GLY A 416 -16.32 -8.52 9.99
CA GLY A 416 -16.86 -8.03 8.74
C GLY A 416 -15.97 -6.95 8.15
N VAL A 417 -15.87 -6.94 6.82
CA VAL A 417 -15.12 -5.91 6.07
C VAL A 417 -15.98 -5.42 4.92
N TRP A 418 -16.08 -4.12 4.79
CA TRP A 418 -16.61 -3.46 3.58
C TRP A 418 -15.44 -2.82 2.85
N ARG A 419 -15.38 -3.06 1.56
CA ARG A 419 -14.44 -2.41 0.66
C ARG A 419 -15.24 -1.69 -0.42
N ARG A 420 -15.08 -0.37 -0.49
CA ARG A 420 -15.85 0.50 -1.40
C ARG A 420 -17.35 0.21 -1.32
N GLY A 421 -17.87 0.20 -0.09
CA GLY A 421 -19.29 0.01 0.20
C GLY A 421 -19.82 -1.42 0.05
N THR A 422 -19.06 -2.34 -0.52
CA THR A 422 -19.43 -3.74 -0.66
C THR A 422 -18.88 -4.56 0.49
N ARG A 423 -19.75 -5.32 1.18
CA ARG A 423 -19.29 -6.27 2.19
C ARG A 423 -18.59 -7.44 1.52
N VAL A 424 -17.33 -7.67 1.91
CA VAL A 424 -16.44 -8.69 1.30
C VAL A 424 -16.01 -9.78 2.29
N VAL A 425 -16.22 -9.54 3.60
CA VAL A 425 -16.01 -10.50 4.69
C VAL A 425 -17.20 -10.51 5.63
#